data_5651d6b8844b800f95a95a2607219e10
#
_entry.id   5651d6b8844b800f95a95a2607219e10
#
_cell.length_a   1.000
_cell.length_b   1.000
_cell.length_c   1.000
_cell.angle_alpha   90.00
_cell.angle_beta   90.00
_cell.angle_gamma   90.00
#
_symmetry.space_group_name_H-M   'P 1'
#
loop_
_entity.id
_entity.type
_entity.pdbx_description
1 polymer ?
#
loop_
_entity_poly.entity_id
_entity_poly.type
_entity_poly.pdbx_seq_one_letter_code
_entity_poly.pdbx_strand_id
1 'polypeptide(L)'
;AFKRALVGARAVAYSRAGASGIYFTALVERLGIASEVLARAVAIPMGFTGEKVASGEADMAIQQVSELMSVPGVAVAGPFPPEVQTVSTFDAAIFADAANPDGAAALMALLASPAAAKAYGDGGLVSRLPHS
;
A
#
# COMPACT_ATOMS: atom_id res chain seq x y z
N ALA A 1 -9.26 -9.54 -17.07
CA ALA A 1 -8.49 -8.31 -17.31
C ALA A 1 -7.23 -8.24 -16.43
N PHE A 2 -7.33 -8.30 -15.10
CA PHE A 2 -6.24 -8.12 -14.12
C PHE A 2 -5.06 -9.09 -14.33
N LYS A 3 -5.33 -10.40 -14.38
CA LYS A 3 -4.32 -11.43 -14.65
C LYS A 3 -3.54 -11.17 -15.94
N ARG A 4 -4.23 -10.78 -17.02
CA ARG A 4 -3.59 -10.45 -18.29
C ARG A 4 -2.69 -9.21 -18.20
N ALA A 5 -3.06 -8.22 -17.40
CA ALA A 5 -2.24 -7.03 -17.18
C ALA A 5 -0.93 -7.39 -16.48
N LEU A 6 -0.98 -8.21 -15.43
CA LEU A 6 0.22 -8.67 -14.72
C LEU A 6 1.15 -9.50 -15.61
N VAL A 7 0.59 -10.45 -16.38
CA VAL A 7 1.38 -11.30 -17.29
C VAL A 7 1.93 -10.49 -18.47
N GLY A 8 1.19 -9.48 -18.95
CA GLY A 8 1.63 -8.62 -20.04
C GLY A 8 2.65 -7.54 -19.64
N ALA A 9 2.80 -7.26 -18.35
CA ALA A 9 3.77 -6.30 -17.86
C ALA A 9 5.21 -6.76 -18.15
N ARG A 10 6.07 -5.83 -18.57
CA ARG A 10 7.51 -6.09 -18.77
C ARG A 10 8.18 -6.41 -17.43
N ALA A 11 7.86 -5.65 -16.40
CA ALA A 11 8.32 -5.89 -15.03
C ALA A 11 7.31 -5.30 -14.04
N VAL A 12 7.08 -6.01 -12.93
CA VAL A 12 6.23 -5.55 -11.83
C VAL A 12 7.10 -5.31 -10.60
N ALA A 13 7.11 -4.09 -10.07
CA ALA A 13 7.80 -3.77 -8.83
C ALA A 13 6.92 -4.07 -7.61
N TYR A 14 7.49 -4.71 -6.61
CA TYR A 14 6.79 -5.00 -5.36
C TYR A 14 7.75 -4.98 -4.16
N SER A 15 7.23 -4.78 -2.94
CA SER A 15 8.03 -4.81 -1.71
C SER A 15 8.25 -6.24 -1.24
N ARG A 16 9.49 -6.61 -0.95
CA ARG A 16 9.84 -7.97 -0.49
C ARG A 16 9.28 -8.28 0.90
N ALA A 17 9.31 -7.31 1.81
CA ALA A 17 8.96 -7.50 3.23
C ALA A 17 7.68 -6.77 3.65
N GLY A 18 7.15 -5.87 2.83
CA GLY A 18 5.93 -5.14 3.13
C GLY A 18 4.67 -6.00 2.98
N ALA A 19 3.63 -5.67 3.73
CA ALA A 19 2.35 -6.42 3.73
C ALA A 19 1.76 -6.57 2.31
N SER A 20 1.84 -5.51 1.49
CA SER A 20 1.37 -5.54 0.10
C SER A 20 2.14 -6.52 -0.77
N GLY A 21 3.45 -6.64 -0.58
CA GLY A 21 4.29 -7.54 -1.35
C GLY A 21 4.12 -9.01 -0.93
N ILE A 22 3.99 -9.26 0.37
CA ILE A 22 3.68 -10.60 0.90
C ILE A 22 2.34 -11.07 0.32
N TYR A 23 1.33 -10.20 0.36
CA TYR A 23 0.03 -10.51 -0.25
C TYR A 23 0.14 -10.74 -1.77
N PHE A 24 0.89 -9.88 -2.47
CA PHE A 24 1.05 -9.98 -3.92
C PHE A 24 1.70 -11.30 -4.35
N THR A 25 2.75 -11.74 -3.68
CA THR A 25 3.41 -13.02 -4.01
C THR A 25 2.45 -14.20 -3.81
N ALA A 26 1.73 -14.25 -2.70
CA ALA A 26 0.71 -15.27 -2.47
C ALA A 26 -0.45 -15.20 -3.50
N LEU A 27 -0.83 -13.99 -3.92
CA LEU A 27 -1.87 -13.79 -4.92
C LEU A 27 -1.47 -14.34 -6.28
N VAL A 28 -0.26 -14.04 -6.79
CA VAL A 28 0.17 -14.54 -8.10
C VAL A 28 0.36 -16.05 -8.13
N GLU A 29 0.72 -16.66 -6.99
CA GLU A 29 0.73 -18.12 -6.82
C GLU A 29 -0.69 -18.69 -6.93
N ARG A 30 -1.64 -18.13 -6.17
CA ARG A 30 -3.05 -18.55 -6.21
C ARG A 30 -3.67 -18.37 -7.60
N LEU A 31 -3.24 -17.37 -8.35
CA LEU A 31 -3.68 -17.13 -9.73
C LEU A 31 -2.98 -18.04 -10.75
N GLY A 32 -1.97 -18.79 -10.34
CA GLY A 32 -1.20 -19.68 -11.23
C GLY A 32 -0.33 -18.92 -12.25
N ILE A 33 0.15 -17.73 -11.90
CA ILE A 33 0.99 -16.88 -12.78
C ILE A 33 2.32 -16.47 -12.13
N ALA A 34 2.66 -17.08 -11.00
CA ALA A 34 3.85 -16.70 -10.24
C ALA A 34 5.13 -16.84 -11.07
N SER A 35 5.32 -17.96 -11.77
CA SER A 35 6.50 -18.19 -12.61
C SER A 35 6.69 -17.14 -13.70
N GLU A 36 5.59 -16.69 -14.31
CA GLU A 36 5.65 -15.70 -15.40
C GLU A 36 5.91 -14.29 -14.88
N VAL A 37 5.25 -13.91 -13.76
CA VAL A 37 5.30 -12.58 -13.20
C VAL A 37 6.57 -12.38 -12.36
N LEU A 38 6.89 -13.29 -11.44
CA LEU A 38 8.00 -13.13 -10.51
C LEU A 38 9.37 -13.26 -11.18
N ALA A 39 9.47 -14.02 -12.29
CA ALA A 39 10.72 -14.12 -13.05
C ALA A 39 11.20 -12.76 -13.60
N ARG A 40 10.30 -11.81 -13.78
CA ARG A 40 10.56 -10.46 -14.32
C ARG A 40 10.33 -9.35 -13.29
N ALA A 41 9.96 -9.72 -12.08
CA ALA A 41 9.60 -8.75 -11.06
C ALA A 41 10.84 -8.05 -10.47
N VAL A 42 10.64 -6.81 -10.05
CA VAL A 42 11.62 -6.00 -9.32
C VAL A 42 11.23 -5.98 -7.84
N ALA A 43 11.83 -6.87 -7.05
CA ALA A 43 11.57 -6.96 -5.63
C ALA A 43 12.49 -5.98 -4.87
N ILE A 44 11.90 -4.99 -4.19
CA ILE A 44 12.67 -4.03 -3.39
C ILE A 44 12.62 -4.39 -1.90
N PRO A 45 13.73 -4.22 -1.16
CA PRO A 45 13.76 -4.52 0.28
C PRO A 45 13.03 -3.48 1.12
N MET A 46 13.02 -2.22 0.69
CA MET A 46 12.43 -1.07 1.37
C MET A 46 12.15 0.07 0.39
N GLY A 47 11.38 1.06 0.81
CA GLY A 47 11.04 2.23 0.01
C GLY A 47 9.77 2.06 -0.81
N PHE A 48 9.60 2.92 -1.80
CA PHE A 48 8.39 2.98 -2.61
C PHE A 48 8.56 2.27 -3.95
N THR A 49 7.73 1.30 -4.22
CA THR A 49 7.77 0.52 -5.46
C THR A 49 7.49 1.38 -6.70
N GLY A 50 6.70 2.45 -6.54
CA GLY A 50 6.42 3.40 -7.60
C GLY A 50 7.67 4.09 -8.16
N GLU A 51 8.74 4.23 -7.37
CA GLU A 51 10.03 4.79 -7.84
C GLU A 51 10.63 3.94 -8.98
N LYS A 52 10.37 2.63 -9.00
CA LYS A 52 10.82 1.75 -10.06
C LYS A 52 10.05 1.95 -11.37
N VAL A 53 8.81 2.44 -11.28
CA VAL A 53 8.04 2.87 -12.45
C VAL A 53 8.53 4.24 -12.92
N ALA A 54 8.71 5.19 -12.01
CA ALA A 54 9.21 6.53 -12.33
C ALA A 54 10.60 6.49 -13.00
N SER A 55 11.47 5.57 -12.59
CA SER A 55 12.80 5.37 -13.17
C SER A 55 12.80 4.55 -14.47
N GLY A 56 11.68 3.93 -14.84
CA GLY A 56 11.58 3.06 -16.01
C GLY A 56 12.12 1.63 -15.81
N GLU A 57 12.52 1.26 -14.58
CA GLU A 57 12.93 -0.12 -14.26
C GLU A 57 11.77 -1.11 -14.31
N ALA A 58 10.56 -0.66 -13.97
CA ALA A 58 9.32 -1.41 -14.10
C ALA A 58 8.27 -0.57 -14.83
N ASP A 59 7.27 -1.22 -15.39
CA ASP A 59 6.11 -0.57 -16.00
C ASP A 59 4.85 -0.68 -15.15
N MET A 60 4.92 -1.44 -14.09
CA MET A 60 3.86 -1.59 -13.10
C MET A 60 4.44 -1.70 -11.68
N ALA A 61 3.74 -1.16 -10.69
CA ALA A 61 4.11 -1.26 -9.28
C ALA A 61 2.91 -1.67 -8.43
N ILE A 62 3.16 -2.49 -7.44
CA ILE A 62 2.17 -2.94 -6.46
C ILE A 62 2.61 -2.48 -5.08
N GLN A 63 1.77 -1.66 -4.45
CA GLN A 63 1.94 -1.18 -3.08
C GLN A 63 0.60 -0.62 -2.58
N GLN A 64 0.53 -0.15 -1.35
CA GLN A 64 -0.68 0.53 -0.87
C GLN A 64 -0.90 1.83 -1.65
N VAL A 65 -2.15 2.20 -1.87
CA VAL A 65 -2.52 3.39 -2.64
C VAL A 65 -1.84 4.65 -2.09
N SER A 66 -1.81 4.82 -0.76
CA SER A 66 -1.17 5.96 -0.10
C SER A 66 0.34 6.05 -0.37
N GLU A 67 1.01 4.91 -0.47
CA GLU A 67 2.45 4.84 -0.77
C GLU A 67 2.71 5.18 -2.25
N LEU A 68 1.89 4.67 -3.16
CA LEU A 68 1.99 4.99 -4.60
C LEU A 68 1.71 6.47 -4.88
N MET A 69 0.73 7.07 -4.19
CA MET A 69 0.40 8.50 -4.31
C MET A 69 1.55 9.41 -3.85
N SER A 70 2.44 8.91 -3.01
CA SER A 70 3.60 9.66 -2.51
C SER A 70 4.74 9.77 -3.53
N VAL A 71 4.66 9.05 -4.66
CA VAL A 71 5.73 9.04 -5.68
C VAL A 71 5.35 9.92 -6.86
N PRO A 72 6.09 11.01 -7.12
CA PRO A 72 5.88 11.83 -8.31
C PRO A 72 6.13 11.04 -9.60
N GLY A 73 5.36 11.36 -10.66
CA GLY A 73 5.57 10.80 -11.98
C GLY A 73 4.94 9.43 -12.22
N VAL A 74 4.16 8.91 -11.26
CA VAL A 74 3.38 7.69 -11.44
C VAL A 74 1.88 7.99 -11.41
N ALA A 75 1.10 7.22 -12.15
CA ALA A 75 -0.35 7.26 -12.12
C ALA A 75 -0.87 6.05 -11.35
N VAL A 76 -1.73 6.27 -10.36
CA VAL A 76 -2.39 5.19 -9.61
C VAL A 76 -3.58 4.69 -10.42
N ALA A 77 -3.51 3.45 -10.88
CA ALA A 77 -4.57 2.82 -11.66
C ALA A 77 -5.81 2.47 -10.81
N GLY A 78 -5.62 2.32 -9.51
CA GLY A 78 -6.68 2.02 -8.55
C GLY A 78 -6.40 0.75 -7.72
N PRO A 79 -7.36 0.34 -6.88
CA PRO A 79 -7.27 -0.88 -6.11
C PRO A 79 -7.35 -2.12 -7.01
N PHE A 80 -7.01 -3.27 -6.45
CA PHE A 80 -7.23 -4.55 -7.11
C PHE A 80 -8.74 -4.81 -7.34
N PRO A 81 -9.08 -5.68 -8.29
CA PRO A 81 -10.47 -6.11 -8.43
C PRO A 81 -11.02 -6.66 -7.10
N PRO A 82 -12.30 -6.44 -6.78
CA PRO A 82 -12.90 -6.82 -5.50
C PRO A 82 -12.65 -8.28 -5.09
N GLU A 83 -12.59 -9.18 -6.05
CA GLU A 83 -12.41 -10.63 -5.85
C GLU A 83 -11.01 -10.99 -5.31
N VAL A 84 -10.05 -10.09 -5.51
CA VAL A 84 -8.65 -10.27 -5.11
C VAL A 84 -8.12 -9.07 -4.31
N GLN A 85 -8.99 -8.18 -3.87
CA GLN A 85 -8.62 -7.07 -3.01
C GLN A 85 -8.49 -7.53 -1.57
N THR A 86 -7.45 -7.05 -0.88
CA THR A 86 -7.37 -7.06 0.57
C THR A 86 -7.21 -5.64 1.09
N VAL A 87 -7.76 -5.37 2.26
CA VAL A 87 -7.69 -4.06 2.91
C VAL A 87 -6.87 -4.20 4.18
N SER A 88 -5.81 -3.41 4.29
CA SER A 88 -5.04 -3.31 5.54
C SER A 88 -5.66 -2.26 6.45
N THR A 89 -5.91 -2.63 7.69
CA THR A 89 -6.37 -1.71 8.72
C THR A 89 -5.17 -1.27 9.57
N PHE A 90 -5.09 0.01 9.86
CA PHE A 90 -4.09 0.60 10.74
C PHE A 90 -4.78 1.09 12.01
N ASP A 91 -4.24 0.71 13.13
CA ASP A 91 -4.74 1.08 14.45
C ASP A 91 -3.62 1.77 15.25
N ALA A 92 -4.01 2.63 16.17
CA ALA A 92 -3.08 3.27 17.10
C ALA A 92 -3.52 2.96 18.53
N ALA A 93 -2.54 2.80 19.43
CA ALA A 93 -2.76 2.57 20.84
C ALA A 93 -1.72 3.30 21.69
N ILE A 94 -2.07 3.61 22.92
CA ILE A 94 -1.15 4.18 23.92
C ILE A 94 -0.60 3.02 24.76
N PHE A 95 0.71 2.98 24.95
CA PHE A 95 1.31 2.02 25.86
C PHE A 95 0.85 2.28 27.31
N ALA A 96 0.62 1.21 28.08
CA ALA A 96 0.18 1.33 29.47
C ALA A 96 1.20 2.07 30.36
N ASP A 97 2.47 1.96 30.04
CA ASP A 97 3.61 2.60 30.71
C ASP A 97 4.25 3.70 29.86
N ALA A 98 3.44 4.41 29.09
CA ALA A 98 3.92 5.51 28.26
C ALA A 98 4.65 6.56 29.13
N ALA A 99 5.83 6.97 28.70
CA ALA A 99 6.64 7.99 29.41
C ALA A 99 5.98 9.38 29.46
N ASN A 100 5.10 9.68 28.50
CA ASN A 100 4.31 10.91 28.44
C ASN A 100 2.86 10.56 28.05
N PRO A 101 2.04 10.08 29.01
CA PRO A 101 0.66 9.68 28.74
C PRO A 101 -0.24 10.82 28.25
N ASP A 102 -0.05 12.04 28.76
CA ASP A 102 -0.83 13.20 28.35
C ASP A 102 -0.52 13.60 26.90
N GLY A 103 0.75 13.59 26.52
CA GLY A 103 1.16 13.82 25.14
C GLY A 103 0.66 12.74 24.18
N ALA A 104 0.68 11.49 24.62
CA ALA A 104 0.13 10.37 23.84
C ALA A 104 -1.39 10.51 23.66
N ALA A 105 -2.13 10.89 24.71
CA ALA A 105 -3.56 11.13 24.63
C ALA A 105 -3.89 12.32 23.68
N ALA A 106 -3.12 13.40 23.75
CA ALA A 106 -3.26 14.55 22.85
C ALA A 106 -3.03 14.16 21.39
N LEU A 107 -2.00 13.34 21.10
CA LEU A 107 -1.75 12.81 19.76
C LEU A 107 -2.92 11.92 19.29
N MET A 108 -3.42 11.03 20.13
CA MET A 108 -4.57 10.18 19.78
C MET A 108 -5.82 11.01 19.46
N ALA A 109 -6.07 12.08 20.24
CA ALA A 109 -7.17 13.00 19.97
C ALA A 109 -7.00 13.72 18.61
N LEU A 110 -5.78 14.13 18.27
CA LEU A 110 -5.46 14.72 16.97
C LEU A 110 -5.70 13.71 15.84
N LEU A 111 -5.18 12.50 15.97
CA LEU A 111 -5.34 11.43 14.98
C LEU A 111 -6.80 11.01 14.77
N ALA A 112 -7.65 11.20 15.78
CA ALA A 112 -9.08 10.95 15.72
C ALA A 112 -9.92 12.16 15.26
N SER A 113 -9.29 13.29 14.95
CA SER A 113 -10.00 14.52 14.59
C SER A 113 -10.53 14.49 13.15
N PRO A 114 -11.56 15.34 12.84
CA PRO A 114 -12.03 15.52 11.47
C PRO A 114 -10.93 16.01 10.51
N ALA A 115 -10.00 16.82 11.00
CA ALA A 115 -8.86 17.29 10.21
C ALA A 115 -7.93 16.13 9.82
N ALA A 116 -7.66 15.20 10.74
CA ALA A 116 -6.90 14.01 10.44
C ALA A 116 -7.64 13.08 9.47
N ALA A 117 -8.95 12.90 9.65
CA ALA A 117 -9.77 12.10 8.74
C ALA A 117 -9.72 12.64 7.30
N LYS A 118 -9.75 13.96 7.14
CA LYS A 118 -9.55 14.62 5.84
C LYS A 118 -8.16 14.33 5.28
N ALA A 119 -7.12 14.49 6.09
CA ALA A 119 -5.74 14.22 5.67
C ALA A 119 -5.54 12.75 5.25
N TYR A 120 -6.18 11.81 5.92
CA TYR A 120 -6.18 10.39 5.51
C TYR A 120 -6.79 10.22 4.12
N GLY A 121 -7.95 10.83 3.85
CA GLY A 121 -8.58 10.79 2.53
C GLY A 121 -7.70 11.41 1.45
N ASP A 122 -7.13 12.57 1.72
CA ASP A 122 -6.22 13.25 0.80
C ASP A 122 -4.96 12.39 0.49
N GLY A 123 -4.52 11.58 1.45
CA GLY A 123 -3.40 10.65 1.33
C GLY A 123 -3.76 9.26 0.78
N GLY A 124 -4.98 9.04 0.31
CA GLY A 124 -5.41 7.76 -0.28
C GLY A 124 -5.83 6.68 0.73
N LEU A 125 -6.09 7.07 1.97
CA LEU A 125 -6.62 6.19 3.01
C LEU A 125 -8.12 6.44 3.22
N VAL A 126 -8.80 5.47 3.80
CA VAL A 126 -10.21 5.61 4.20
C VAL A 126 -10.28 5.67 5.73
N SER A 127 -10.75 6.77 6.26
CA SER A 127 -10.98 6.89 7.70
C SER A 127 -12.10 5.96 8.15
N ARG A 128 -11.84 5.21 9.23
CA ARG A 128 -12.84 4.37 9.93
C ARG A 128 -13.34 5.02 11.22
N LEU A 129 -12.92 6.26 11.48
CA LEU A 129 -13.37 7.00 12.64
C LEU A 129 -14.84 7.39 12.48
N PRO A 130 -15.62 7.43 13.56
CA PRO A 130 -16.98 7.92 13.52
C PRO A 130 -17.00 9.34 12.95
N HIS A 131 -17.83 9.58 11.97
CA HIS A 131 -18.14 10.93 11.53
C HIS A 131 -19.02 11.58 12.61
N SER A 132 -18.48 12.51 13.37
CA SER A 132 -19.24 13.35 14.30
C SER A 132 -19.96 14.48 13.54
#